data_0e63af3ed3129387df2ba408aa335b6a
#
_entry.id   0e63af3ed3129387df2ba408aa335b6a
#
_cell.length_a   1.000
_cell.length_b   1.000
_cell.length_c   1.000
_cell.angle_alpha   90.00
_cell.angle_beta   90.00
_cell.angle_gamma   90.00
#
_symmetry.space_group_name_H-M   'P 1'
#
loop_
_entity.id
_entity.type
_entity.pdbx_description
1 polymer ?
#
loop_
_entity_poly.entity_id
_entity_poly.type
_entity_poly.pdbx_seq_one_letter_code
_entity_poly.pdbx_strand_id
1 'polypeptide(L)'
;MGHKTAEEPETVEPDTCTVQEVEALVPESTQLTIWSTYWDCAGDIEVLQDEAEKVDEISLFAASFQNGEVTIPEPTTRMLKKIRRREQTKNKTVYLSIVNDVTENGKTTQKDTAILQKVLGTDEAAQSHAEQLVRLASENGFDGIEIDYEKIRKDLDLWQAFLKFEEKLLLLAEDAGLKVRIVLEPSTPVEQLDFPAGAEYVVMCYNLYGNGTMPGPKVDFAFLQQVYEKFRVLPNISYALANGGYIWENDGTTATQCRAAEAKALAEKAGVTPERDESSGALYFSYTEGRKNDTVWYADEQTLAQWARCLGELTGEKVLISLWRL
;
A
#
# COMPACT_ATOMS: atom_id res chain seq x y z
N MET A 1 50.61 -2.37 26.80
CA MET A 1 49.38 -3.17 26.71
C MET A 1 48.21 -2.19 26.70
N GLY A 2 47.72 -1.86 25.52
CA GLY A 2 46.61 -0.93 25.36
C GLY A 2 45.32 -1.77 25.20
N HIS A 3 44.38 -1.56 26.10
CA HIS A 3 43.02 -2.08 25.96
C HIS A 3 42.31 -1.23 24.89
N LYS A 4 41.98 -1.84 23.74
CA LYS A 4 40.95 -1.34 22.85
C LYS A 4 39.59 -1.65 23.52
N THR A 5 38.90 -0.63 23.95
CA THR A 5 37.45 -0.70 24.24
C THR A 5 36.75 -0.97 22.94
N ALA A 6 35.97 -2.05 22.89
CA ALA A 6 35.03 -2.32 21.80
C ALA A 6 33.92 -1.23 21.87
N GLU A 7 33.76 -0.50 20.79
CA GLU A 7 32.59 0.36 20.59
C GLU A 7 31.33 -0.54 20.56
N GLU A 8 30.39 -0.26 21.43
CA GLU A 8 29.06 -0.85 21.38
C GLU A 8 28.40 -0.42 20.05
N PRO A 9 27.63 -1.30 19.37
CA PRO A 9 26.92 -0.91 18.17
C PRO A 9 25.92 0.21 18.54
N GLU A 10 25.99 1.32 17.81
CA GLU A 10 24.98 2.37 17.86
C GLU A 10 23.60 1.74 17.67
N THR A 11 22.76 1.90 18.67
CA THR A 11 21.34 1.59 18.55
C THR A 11 20.76 2.55 17.52
N VAL A 12 20.40 2.02 16.35
CA VAL A 12 19.61 2.75 15.36
C VAL A 12 18.30 3.11 16.03
N GLU A 13 18.07 4.40 16.27
CA GLU A 13 16.79 4.87 16.79
C GLU A 13 15.67 4.42 15.83
N PRO A 14 14.49 4.00 16.36
CA PRO A 14 13.37 3.63 15.53
C PRO A 14 12.99 4.83 14.63
N ASP A 15 12.64 4.51 13.39
CA ASP A 15 12.40 5.44 12.28
C ASP A 15 11.30 6.46 12.61
N THR A 16 11.66 7.63 13.10
CA THR A 16 10.74 8.74 13.46
C THR A 16 10.04 9.34 12.25
N CYS A 17 10.47 9.02 11.03
CA CYS A 17 9.88 9.51 9.80
C CYS A 17 8.42 9.07 9.62
N THR A 18 8.07 7.84 9.97
CA THR A 18 6.74 7.28 9.73
C THR A 18 5.65 7.96 10.56
N VAL A 19 5.98 8.37 11.78
CA VAL A 19 5.09 9.18 12.65
C VAL A 19 4.76 10.52 11.99
N GLN A 20 5.77 11.21 11.47
CA GLN A 20 5.60 12.50 10.78
C GLN A 20 4.77 12.36 9.50
N GLU A 21 4.92 11.27 8.76
CA GLU A 21 4.14 10.98 7.56
C GLU A 21 2.66 10.76 7.89
N VAL A 22 2.33 10.02 8.95
CA VAL A 22 0.95 9.87 9.44
C VAL A 22 0.37 11.22 9.86
N GLU A 23 1.12 11.99 10.67
CA GLU A 23 0.69 13.31 11.11
C GLU A 23 0.40 14.29 9.96
N ALA A 24 1.17 14.21 8.88
CA ALA A 24 1.03 15.07 7.72
C ALA A 24 -0.27 14.82 6.93
N LEU A 25 -0.84 13.60 6.98
CA LEU A 25 -2.05 13.22 6.27
C LEU A 25 -3.34 13.53 7.04
N VAL A 26 -3.29 13.58 8.37
CA VAL A 26 -4.47 13.79 9.23
C VAL A 26 -5.29 15.05 8.89
N PRO A 27 -4.68 16.23 8.59
CA PRO A 27 -5.44 17.44 8.33
C PRO A 27 -6.38 17.32 7.11
N GLU A 28 -6.01 16.54 6.11
CA GLU A 28 -6.73 16.44 4.82
C GLU A 28 -7.56 15.15 4.70
N SER A 29 -7.43 14.21 5.66
CA SER A 29 -8.18 12.96 5.65
C SER A 29 -9.45 13.03 6.50
N THR A 30 -10.54 12.41 6.03
CA THR A 30 -11.71 12.07 6.87
C THR A 30 -11.52 10.74 7.57
N GLN A 31 -10.76 9.83 6.95
CA GLN A 31 -10.38 8.52 7.48
C GLN A 31 -9.00 8.18 6.95
N LEU A 32 -8.13 7.72 7.83
CA LEU A 32 -6.79 7.27 7.49
C LEU A 32 -6.65 5.78 7.73
N THR A 33 -6.41 5.04 6.65
CA THR A 33 -6.05 3.62 6.68
C THR A 33 -4.57 3.45 6.40
N ILE A 34 -3.91 2.55 7.12
CA ILE A 34 -2.49 2.26 6.90
C ILE A 34 -2.26 0.79 6.60
N TRP A 35 -1.31 0.51 5.71
CA TRP A 35 -0.82 -0.85 5.51
C TRP A 35 0.36 -1.16 6.41
N SER A 36 0.26 -2.29 7.11
CA SER A 36 1.38 -2.92 7.81
C SER A 36 1.73 -4.22 7.11
N THR A 37 2.98 -4.40 6.78
CA THR A 37 3.45 -5.55 6.00
C THR A 37 4.04 -6.63 6.89
N TYR A 38 3.86 -7.91 6.53
CA TYR A 38 4.31 -9.04 7.34
C TYR A 38 5.83 -9.08 7.57
N TRP A 39 6.61 -8.40 6.75
CA TRP A 39 8.07 -8.32 6.87
C TRP A 39 8.55 -7.15 7.76
N ASP A 40 7.69 -6.15 8.04
CA ASP A 40 8.02 -4.96 8.85
C ASP A 40 7.24 -4.87 10.18
N CYS A 41 6.40 -5.86 10.50
CA CYS A 41 5.50 -5.85 11.67
C CYS A 41 6.14 -5.47 13.02
N ALA A 42 7.46 -5.56 13.16
CA ALA A 42 8.13 -5.24 14.41
C ALA A 42 8.20 -3.72 14.66
N GLY A 43 8.53 -2.96 13.65
CA GLY A 43 8.53 -1.48 13.70
C GLY A 43 7.13 -0.90 13.66
N ASP A 44 6.30 -1.43 12.76
CA ASP A 44 4.93 -0.94 12.53
C ASP A 44 4.08 -0.90 13.81
N ILE A 45 4.23 -1.88 14.70
CA ILE A 45 3.43 -1.94 15.92
C ILE A 45 3.76 -0.81 16.91
N GLU A 46 4.97 -0.29 16.90
CA GLU A 46 5.37 0.84 17.75
C GLU A 46 4.79 2.14 17.21
N VAL A 47 4.89 2.37 15.90
CA VAL A 47 4.26 3.52 15.24
C VAL A 47 2.75 3.51 15.44
N LEU A 48 2.10 2.34 15.26
CA LEU A 48 0.67 2.19 15.51
C LEU A 48 0.27 2.48 16.96
N GLN A 49 1.14 2.23 17.92
CA GLN A 49 0.86 2.54 19.33
C GLN A 49 0.88 4.05 19.58
N ASP A 50 1.85 4.75 19.01
CA ASP A 50 2.03 6.19 19.21
C ASP A 50 1.01 7.02 18.41
N GLU A 51 0.62 6.54 17.22
CA GLU A 51 -0.29 7.23 16.30
C GLU A 51 -1.71 6.65 16.25
N ALA A 52 -2.07 5.78 17.20
CA ALA A 52 -3.36 5.08 17.21
C ALA A 52 -4.58 6.01 17.14
N GLU A 53 -4.52 7.21 17.73
CA GLU A 53 -5.63 8.16 17.69
C GLU A 53 -5.85 8.77 16.31
N LYS A 54 -4.83 8.80 15.47
CA LYS A 54 -4.85 9.41 14.13
C LYS A 54 -5.16 8.42 13.03
N VAL A 55 -4.94 7.12 13.29
CA VAL A 55 -5.20 6.03 12.36
C VAL A 55 -6.58 5.45 12.66
N ASP A 56 -7.44 5.38 11.67
CA ASP A 56 -8.80 4.83 11.81
C ASP A 56 -8.83 3.33 11.56
N GLU A 57 -8.14 2.87 10.52
CA GLU A 57 -8.17 1.50 10.06
C GLU A 57 -6.77 0.99 9.72
N ILE A 58 -6.58 -0.32 9.78
CA ILE A 58 -5.30 -0.99 9.53
C ILE A 58 -5.53 -2.12 8.54
N SER A 59 -4.74 -2.18 7.47
CA SER A 59 -4.74 -3.32 6.56
C SER A 59 -3.46 -4.12 6.73
N LEU A 60 -3.60 -5.42 7.05
CA LEU A 60 -2.46 -6.31 7.24
C LEU A 60 -2.13 -7.02 5.92
N PHE A 61 -1.02 -6.63 5.31
CA PHE A 61 -0.54 -7.11 4.03
C PHE A 61 0.43 -8.29 4.22
N ALA A 62 0.25 -9.45 3.65
CA ALA A 62 -0.91 -9.93 2.97
C ALA A 62 -1.02 -11.45 3.07
N ALA A 63 -2.23 -11.96 2.89
CA ALA A 63 -2.42 -13.36 2.52
C ALA A 63 -2.18 -13.56 1.02
N SER A 64 -1.71 -14.74 0.63
CA SER A 64 -1.40 -15.10 -0.76
C SER A 64 -1.69 -16.57 -1.04
N PHE A 65 -1.63 -16.98 -2.30
CA PHE A 65 -1.86 -18.35 -2.69
C PHE A 65 -0.62 -19.21 -2.45
N GLN A 66 -0.78 -20.25 -1.64
CA GLN A 66 0.25 -21.27 -1.36
C GLN A 66 -0.26 -22.63 -1.82
N ASN A 67 0.36 -23.20 -2.87
CA ASN A 67 -0.08 -24.47 -3.46
C ASN A 67 -1.59 -24.52 -3.78
N GLY A 68 -2.15 -23.40 -4.26
CA GLY A 68 -3.55 -23.27 -4.66
C GLY A 68 -4.55 -22.83 -3.57
N GLU A 69 -4.10 -22.70 -2.30
CA GLU A 69 -4.92 -22.25 -1.17
C GLU A 69 -4.47 -20.87 -0.68
N VAL A 70 -5.42 -20.02 -0.29
CA VAL A 70 -5.08 -18.73 0.33
C VAL A 70 -4.61 -18.94 1.76
N THR A 71 -3.40 -18.45 2.06
CA THR A 71 -2.73 -18.65 3.36
C THR A 71 -2.31 -17.32 3.97
N ILE A 72 -2.54 -17.15 5.25
CA ILE A 72 -2.09 -15.98 6.02
C ILE A 72 -0.69 -16.26 6.59
N PRO A 73 0.32 -15.42 6.32
CA PRO A 73 1.64 -15.55 6.94
C PRO A 73 1.56 -15.46 8.47
N GLU A 74 2.38 -16.24 9.15
CA GLU A 74 2.39 -16.27 10.63
C GLU A 74 2.71 -14.89 11.25
N PRO A 75 3.61 -14.04 10.71
CA PRO A 75 3.80 -12.69 11.21
C PRO A 75 2.52 -11.83 11.17
N THR A 76 1.69 -11.96 10.12
CA THR A 76 0.40 -11.27 10.01
C THR A 76 -0.56 -11.64 11.14
N THR A 77 -0.69 -12.94 11.44
CA THR A 77 -1.54 -13.38 12.55
C THR A 77 -0.99 -12.95 13.91
N ARG A 78 0.34 -12.90 14.09
CA ARG A 78 0.97 -12.33 15.29
C ARG A 78 0.68 -10.84 15.43
N MET A 79 0.77 -10.08 14.33
CA MET A 79 0.49 -8.65 14.31
C MET A 79 -0.95 -8.38 14.72
N LEU A 80 -1.92 -9.08 14.15
CA LEU A 80 -3.33 -8.97 14.53
C LEU A 80 -3.52 -9.21 16.04
N LYS A 81 -2.91 -10.26 16.59
CA LYS A 81 -2.96 -10.54 18.04
C LYS A 81 -2.36 -9.42 18.88
N LYS A 82 -1.29 -8.76 18.43
CA LYS A 82 -0.70 -7.61 19.12
C LYS A 82 -1.64 -6.40 19.07
N ILE A 83 -2.23 -6.10 17.91
CA ILE A 83 -3.22 -5.02 17.74
C ILE A 83 -4.40 -5.24 18.70
N ARG A 84 -4.97 -6.46 18.74
CA ARG A 84 -6.14 -6.78 19.60
C ARG A 84 -5.85 -6.75 21.10
N ARG A 85 -4.60 -6.87 21.52
CA ARG A 85 -4.20 -6.82 22.94
C ARG A 85 -3.91 -5.42 23.47
N ARG A 86 -3.74 -4.43 22.61
CA ARG A 86 -3.37 -3.07 23.00
C ARG A 86 -4.59 -2.18 23.12
N GLU A 87 -4.70 -1.45 24.23
CA GLU A 87 -5.85 -0.57 24.53
C GLU A 87 -6.09 0.46 23.40
N GLN A 88 -5.02 1.01 22.84
CA GLN A 88 -5.06 2.05 21.82
C GLN A 88 -5.55 1.54 20.46
N THR A 89 -5.32 0.25 20.16
CA THR A 89 -5.60 -0.30 18.82
C THR A 89 -6.64 -1.41 18.77
N LYS A 90 -7.02 -1.99 19.92
CA LYS A 90 -7.88 -3.19 19.97
C LYS A 90 -9.23 -3.05 19.26
N ASN A 91 -9.77 -1.82 19.22
CA ASN A 91 -11.07 -1.50 18.62
C ASN A 91 -10.96 -0.94 17.18
N LYS A 92 -9.75 -0.86 16.62
CA LYS A 92 -9.57 -0.42 15.24
C LYS A 92 -10.07 -1.50 14.28
N THR A 93 -10.64 -1.08 13.16
CA THR A 93 -10.96 -1.98 12.05
C THR A 93 -9.66 -2.54 11.46
N VAL A 94 -9.56 -3.86 11.34
CA VAL A 94 -8.39 -4.52 10.77
C VAL A 94 -8.82 -5.39 9.59
N TYR A 95 -8.30 -5.06 8.42
CA TYR A 95 -8.50 -5.83 7.19
C TYR A 95 -7.43 -6.90 7.01
N LEU A 96 -7.82 -8.02 6.43
CA LEU A 96 -6.91 -8.97 5.82
C LEU A 96 -6.74 -8.60 4.34
N SER A 97 -5.56 -8.14 3.95
CA SER A 97 -5.24 -7.92 2.54
C SER A 97 -4.91 -9.26 1.86
N ILE A 98 -5.45 -9.49 0.67
CA ILE A 98 -5.25 -10.71 -0.11
C ILE A 98 -4.75 -10.32 -1.49
N VAL A 99 -3.57 -10.85 -1.86
CA VAL A 99 -2.92 -10.59 -3.15
C VAL A 99 -2.96 -11.83 -4.05
N ASN A 100 -2.83 -11.62 -5.36
CA ASN A 100 -2.72 -12.71 -6.32
C ASN A 100 -1.28 -13.20 -6.56
N ASP A 101 -0.44 -13.12 -5.53
CA ASP A 101 0.87 -13.76 -5.52
C ASP A 101 0.70 -15.27 -5.30
N VAL A 102 1.41 -16.08 -6.08
CA VAL A 102 1.32 -17.54 -6.02
C VAL A 102 2.67 -18.13 -5.70
N THR A 103 2.72 -18.94 -4.64
CA THR A 103 3.92 -19.71 -4.28
C THR A 103 3.64 -21.20 -4.50
N GLU A 104 4.37 -21.80 -5.41
CA GLU A 104 4.33 -23.23 -5.70
C GLU A 104 5.76 -23.81 -5.71
N ASN A 105 5.95 -24.93 -5.03
CA ASN A 105 7.26 -25.61 -4.95
C ASN A 105 8.42 -24.65 -4.51
N GLY A 106 8.13 -23.71 -3.60
CA GLY A 106 9.11 -22.76 -3.10
C GLY A 106 9.46 -21.61 -4.04
N LYS A 107 8.77 -21.48 -5.17
CA LYS A 107 8.92 -20.36 -6.11
C LYS A 107 7.69 -19.48 -6.08
N THR A 108 7.89 -18.16 -5.89
CA THR A 108 6.81 -17.17 -5.91
C THR A 108 6.73 -16.50 -7.28
N THR A 109 5.52 -16.46 -7.85
CA THR A 109 5.14 -15.64 -9.00
C THR A 109 4.26 -14.51 -8.46
N GLN A 110 4.73 -13.27 -8.59
CA GLN A 110 3.97 -12.10 -8.13
C GLN A 110 2.91 -11.70 -9.15
N LYS A 111 1.74 -11.35 -8.64
CA LYS A 111 0.61 -10.81 -9.41
C LYS A 111 0.23 -11.74 -10.57
N ASP A 112 0.04 -13.02 -10.25
CA ASP A 112 -0.28 -14.06 -11.22
C ASP A 112 -1.77 -14.02 -11.57
N THR A 113 -2.09 -13.59 -12.80
CA THR A 113 -3.47 -13.56 -13.28
C THR A 113 -4.02 -14.92 -13.66
N ALA A 114 -3.17 -15.95 -13.84
CA ALA A 114 -3.64 -17.31 -14.13
C ALA A 114 -4.38 -17.91 -12.91
N ILE A 115 -3.97 -17.56 -11.68
CA ILE A 115 -4.71 -17.98 -10.49
C ILE A 115 -6.09 -17.32 -10.45
N LEU A 116 -6.21 -16.04 -10.85
CA LEU A 116 -7.48 -15.33 -10.91
C LEU A 116 -8.44 -15.97 -11.92
N GLN A 117 -7.94 -16.34 -13.12
CA GLN A 117 -8.74 -17.08 -14.10
C GLN A 117 -9.23 -18.43 -13.54
N LYS A 118 -8.44 -19.08 -12.70
CA LYS A 118 -8.83 -20.34 -12.06
C LYS A 118 -9.90 -20.16 -11.00
N VAL A 119 -9.75 -19.18 -10.11
CA VAL A 119 -10.65 -19.01 -8.95
C VAL A 119 -11.86 -18.12 -9.23
N LEU A 120 -11.87 -17.37 -10.34
CA LEU A 120 -12.98 -16.49 -10.75
C LEU A 120 -13.66 -16.93 -12.06
N GLY A 121 -13.05 -17.86 -12.81
CA GLY A 121 -13.44 -18.17 -14.19
C GLY A 121 -14.79 -18.86 -14.36
N THR A 122 -15.38 -19.40 -13.31
CA THR A 122 -16.76 -19.93 -13.31
C THR A 122 -17.52 -19.40 -12.12
N ASP A 123 -18.85 -19.42 -12.19
CA ASP A 123 -19.72 -18.94 -11.10
C ASP A 123 -19.49 -19.72 -9.81
N GLU A 124 -19.32 -21.05 -9.91
CA GLU A 124 -19.05 -21.93 -8.76
C GLU A 124 -17.68 -21.67 -8.16
N ALA A 125 -16.65 -21.44 -8.98
CA ALA A 125 -15.31 -21.12 -8.51
C ALA A 125 -15.30 -19.76 -7.78
N ALA A 126 -15.91 -18.75 -8.36
CA ALA A 126 -16.04 -17.42 -7.76
C ALA A 126 -16.80 -17.48 -6.41
N GLN A 127 -17.90 -18.25 -6.34
CA GLN A 127 -18.64 -18.47 -5.09
C GLN A 127 -17.77 -19.16 -4.04
N SER A 128 -17.13 -20.26 -4.39
CA SER A 128 -16.26 -21.02 -3.49
C SER A 128 -15.09 -20.18 -2.98
N HIS A 129 -14.52 -19.33 -3.85
CA HIS A 129 -13.42 -18.43 -3.47
C HIS A 129 -13.91 -17.35 -2.49
N ALA A 130 -15.03 -16.70 -2.76
CA ALA A 130 -15.61 -15.72 -1.84
C ALA A 130 -15.92 -16.34 -0.45
N GLU A 131 -16.52 -17.53 -0.41
CA GLU A 131 -16.75 -18.28 0.83
C GLU A 131 -15.46 -18.60 1.58
N GLN A 132 -14.40 -18.99 0.86
CA GLN A 132 -13.08 -19.24 1.44
C GLN A 132 -12.52 -17.98 2.12
N LEU A 133 -12.59 -16.82 1.45
CA LEU A 133 -12.03 -15.57 1.97
C LEU A 133 -12.81 -15.07 3.18
N VAL A 134 -14.15 -15.11 3.13
CA VAL A 134 -15.00 -14.71 4.26
C VAL A 134 -14.75 -15.60 5.47
N ARG A 135 -14.69 -16.91 5.29
CA ARG A 135 -14.34 -17.85 6.35
C ARG A 135 -12.95 -17.57 6.91
N LEU A 136 -11.95 -17.37 6.04
CA LEU A 136 -10.56 -17.11 6.44
C LEU A 136 -10.45 -15.84 7.31
N ALA A 137 -11.11 -14.75 6.92
CA ALA A 137 -11.12 -13.52 7.68
C ALA A 137 -11.86 -13.67 9.02
N SER A 138 -13.06 -14.24 9.02
CA SER A 138 -13.89 -14.41 10.21
C SER A 138 -13.24 -15.31 11.26
N GLU A 139 -12.74 -16.49 10.85
CA GLU A 139 -12.12 -17.46 11.78
C GLU A 139 -10.83 -16.94 12.40
N ASN A 140 -10.13 -16.00 11.74
CA ASN A 140 -8.91 -15.39 12.24
C ASN A 140 -9.14 -14.06 12.99
N GLY A 141 -10.37 -13.54 13.05
CA GLY A 141 -10.73 -12.36 13.84
C GLY A 141 -10.39 -11.02 13.17
N PHE A 142 -10.40 -10.97 11.84
CA PHE A 142 -10.38 -9.73 11.06
C PHE A 142 -11.78 -9.11 11.01
N ASP A 143 -11.84 -7.78 10.83
CA ASP A 143 -13.09 -7.04 10.69
C ASP A 143 -13.46 -6.79 9.21
N GLY A 144 -12.55 -7.11 8.31
CA GLY A 144 -12.78 -6.91 6.89
C GLY A 144 -11.79 -7.66 6.01
N ILE A 145 -12.09 -7.63 4.72
CA ILE A 145 -11.30 -8.23 3.64
C ILE A 145 -10.89 -7.12 2.70
N GLU A 146 -9.62 -7.10 2.33
CA GLU A 146 -9.11 -6.21 1.28
C GLU A 146 -8.58 -7.07 0.13
N ILE A 147 -9.13 -6.87 -1.06
CA ILE A 147 -8.72 -7.56 -2.29
C ILE A 147 -7.76 -6.67 -3.06
N ASP A 148 -6.52 -7.11 -3.18
CA ASP A 148 -5.46 -6.45 -3.95
C ASP A 148 -5.00 -7.36 -5.10
N TYR A 149 -5.90 -7.57 -6.07
CA TYR A 149 -5.62 -8.37 -7.27
C TYR A 149 -5.15 -7.47 -8.41
N GLU A 150 -3.88 -7.58 -8.71
CA GLU A 150 -3.22 -6.71 -9.67
C GLU A 150 -2.94 -7.38 -11.04
N LYS A 151 -2.50 -6.56 -12.00
CA LYS A 151 -2.17 -6.95 -13.39
C LYS A 151 -3.32 -7.46 -14.23
N ILE A 152 -4.57 -7.27 -13.83
CA ILE A 152 -5.72 -7.57 -14.69
C ILE A 152 -5.71 -6.67 -15.92
N ARG A 153 -5.30 -5.40 -15.76
CA ARG A 153 -5.07 -4.44 -16.85
C ARG A 153 -6.32 -4.24 -17.73
N LYS A 154 -6.22 -4.59 -19.04
CA LYS A 154 -7.29 -4.44 -20.04
C LYS A 154 -8.00 -5.76 -20.38
N ASP A 155 -7.81 -6.78 -19.58
CA ASP A 155 -8.53 -8.06 -19.73
C ASP A 155 -9.97 -7.89 -19.21
N LEU A 156 -10.86 -7.47 -20.11
CA LEU A 156 -12.25 -7.19 -19.76
C LEU A 156 -13.02 -8.45 -19.35
N ASP A 157 -12.67 -9.60 -19.91
CA ASP A 157 -13.31 -10.87 -19.54
C ASP A 157 -12.97 -11.24 -18.10
N LEU A 158 -11.71 -11.07 -17.71
CA LEU A 158 -11.28 -11.29 -16.32
C LEU A 158 -11.89 -10.24 -15.38
N TRP A 159 -12.03 -8.97 -15.80
CA TRP A 159 -12.74 -7.96 -15.02
C TRP A 159 -14.21 -8.31 -14.82
N GLN A 160 -14.92 -8.82 -15.84
CA GLN A 160 -16.30 -9.26 -15.68
C GLN A 160 -16.42 -10.46 -14.71
N ALA A 161 -15.45 -11.37 -14.72
CA ALA A 161 -15.38 -12.46 -13.75
C ALA A 161 -15.10 -11.92 -12.32
N PHE A 162 -14.21 -10.92 -12.20
CA PHE A 162 -13.91 -10.26 -10.94
C PHE A 162 -15.13 -9.55 -10.36
N LEU A 163 -15.88 -8.79 -11.15
CA LEU A 163 -17.09 -8.10 -10.67
C LEU A 163 -18.16 -9.07 -10.16
N LYS A 164 -18.37 -10.20 -10.84
CA LYS A 164 -19.28 -11.27 -10.34
C LYS A 164 -18.81 -11.89 -9.03
N PHE A 165 -17.51 -12.07 -8.88
CA PHE A 165 -16.91 -12.50 -7.60
C PHE A 165 -17.12 -11.45 -6.52
N GLU A 166 -16.89 -10.16 -6.83
CA GLU A 166 -17.07 -9.06 -5.90
C GLU A 166 -18.52 -8.98 -5.38
N GLU A 167 -19.53 -9.10 -6.26
CA GLU A 167 -20.93 -9.16 -5.84
C GLU A 167 -21.20 -10.28 -4.83
N LYS A 168 -20.64 -11.47 -5.05
CA LYS A 168 -20.76 -12.60 -4.13
C LYS A 168 -20.04 -12.35 -2.81
N LEU A 169 -18.84 -11.79 -2.90
CA LEU A 169 -18.02 -11.45 -1.72
C LEU A 169 -18.74 -10.43 -0.84
N LEU A 170 -19.34 -9.39 -1.44
CA LEU A 170 -20.08 -8.35 -0.72
C LEU A 170 -21.26 -8.93 0.05
N LEU A 171 -22.07 -9.79 -0.58
CA LEU A 171 -23.21 -10.44 0.07
C LEU A 171 -22.77 -11.32 1.26
N LEU A 172 -21.75 -12.15 1.05
CA LEU A 172 -21.25 -13.04 2.10
C LEU A 172 -20.56 -12.28 3.24
N ALA A 173 -19.84 -11.19 2.90
CA ALA A 173 -19.18 -10.35 3.88
C ALA A 173 -20.21 -9.58 4.74
N GLU A 174 -21.27 -9.06 4.13
CA GLU A 174 -22.37 -8.40 4.85
C GLU A 174 -23.02 -9.36 5.86
N ASP A 175 -23.35 -10.58 5.44
CA ASP A 175 -23.91 -11.63 6.32
C ASP A 175 -22.96 -12.00 7.47
N ALA A 176 -21.66 -11.93 7.24
CA ALA A 176 -20.61 -12.20 8.24
C ALA A 176 -20.23 -10.96 9.09
N GLY A 177 -20.76 -9.78 8.79
CA GLY A 177 -20.41 -8.52 9.46
C GLY A 177 -19.01 -8.02 9.13
N LEU A 178 -18.46 -8.39 7.95
CA LEU A 178 -17.15 -7.96 7.47
C LEU A 178 -17.28 -6.78 6.50
N LYS A 179 -16.34 -5.83 6.61
CA LYS A 179 -16.17 -4.77 5.60
C LYS A 179 -15.38 -5.30 4.40
N VAL A 180 -15.56 -4.68 3.23
CA VAL A 180 -14.83 -5.02 2.00
C VAL A 180 -14.13 -3.80 1.43
N ARG A 181 -12.86 -3.94 1.08
CA ARG A 181 -12.05 -2.98 0.34
C ARG A 181 -11.52 -3.64 -0.93
N ILE A 182 -11.53 -2.89 -2.04
CA ILE A 182 -11.01 -3.34 -3.33
C ILE A 182 -9.91 -2.37 -3.77
N VAL A 183 -8.69 -2.85 -3.88
CA VAL A 183 -7.54 -2.06 -4.34
C VAL A 183 -7.49 -2.08 -5.86
N LEU A 184 -7.34 -0.91 -6.46
CA LEU A 184 -7.36 -0.73 -7.92
C LEU A 184 -6.08 -0.06 -8.41
N GLU A 185 -5.51 -0.61 -9.48
CA GLU A 185 -4.43 0.04 -10.22
C GLU A 185 -4.95 1.28 -10.99
N PRO A 186 -4.14 2.34 -11.19
CA PRO A 186 -4.52 3.49 -12.03
C PRO A 186 -4.89 3.11 -13.47
N SER A 187 -4.42 1.95 -13.93
CA SER A 187 -4.70 1.40 -15.27
C SER A 187 -6.08 0.76 -15.40
N THR A 188 -6.81 0.51 -14.31
CA THR A 188 -8.14 -0.13 -14.30
C THR A 188 -9.11 0.61 -15.21
N PRO A 189 -9.79 -0.06 -16.17
CA PRO A 189 -10.67 0.58 -17.16
C PRO A 189 -12.07 0.85 -16.59
N VAL A 190 -12.16 1.66 -15.53
CA VAL A 190 -13.41 1.90 -14.77
C VAL A 190 -14.56 2.46 -15.62
N GLU A 191 -14.24 3.12 -16.73
CA GLU A 191 -15.23 3.64 -17.67
C GLU A 191 -15.97 2.55 -18.49
N GLN A 192 -15.50 1.29 -18.42
CA GLN A 192 -16.03 0.12 -19.12
C GLN A 192 -16.61 -0.94 -18.18
N LEU A 193 -16.66 -0.63 -16.87
CA LEU A 193 -16.98 -1.59 -15.81
C LEU A 193 -18.00 -0.99 -14.84
N ASP A 194 -18.99 -1.78 -14.45
CA ASP A 194 -20.01 -1.40 -13.47
C ASP A 194 -19.64 -1.98 -12.09
N PHE A 195 -18.89 -1.22 -11.31
CA PHE A 195 -18.50 -1.63 -9.97
C PHE A 195 -19.69 -1.56 -9.00
N PRO A 196 -19.95 -2.61 -8.21
CA PRO A 196 -21.07 -2.63 -7.26
C PRO A 196 -20.86 -1.64 -6.09
N ALA A 197 -21.95 -1.18 -5.49
CA ALA A 197 -21.89 -0.46 -4.23
C ALA A 197 -21.69 -1.45 -3.07
N GLY A 198 -21.01 -1.00 -2.00
CA GLY A 198 -20.80 -1.80 -0.79
C GLY A 198 -19.34 -1.99 -0.40
N ALA A 199 -18.40 -1.90 -1.35
CA ALA A 199 -16.97 -1.84 -1.07
C ALA A 199 -16.48 -0.40 -0.92
N GLU A 200 -15.31 -0.24 -0.28
CA GLU A 200 -14.44 0.92 -0.43
C GLU A 200 -13.45 0.62 -1.56
N TYR A 201 -13.42 1.48 -2.58
CA TYR A 201 -12.51 1.35 -3.72
C TYR A 201 -11.27 2.19 -3.50
N VAL A 202 -10.14 1.52 -3.30
CA VAL A 202 -8.86 2.15 -2.97
C VAL A 202 -8.01 2.26 -4.22
N VAL A 203 -7.79 3.46 -4.72
CA VAL A 203 -6.98 3.66 -5.92
C VAL A 203 -5.53 3.93 -5.54
N MET A 204 -4.62 3.14 -6.08
CA MET A 204 -3.18 3.32 -5.89
C MET A 204 -2.67 4.55 -6.63
N CYS A 205 -2.56 5.69 -5.94
CA CYS A 205 -2.06 6.95 -6.50
C CYS A 205 -0.53 7.03 -6.41
N TYR A 206 0.18 6.03 -6.90
CA TYR A 206 1.65 5.99 -6.86
C TYR A 206 2.21 5.12 -7.99
N ASN A 207 3.56 5.01 -8.03
CA ASN A 207 4.31 4.30 -9.07
C ASN A 207 4.15 4.90 -10.48
N LEU A 208 3.99 6.23 -10.57
CA LEU A 208 4.08 6.94 -11.85
C LEU A 208 5.47 6.70 -12.47
N TYR A 209 6.52 6.79 -11.62
CA TYR A 209 7.89 6.37 -11.93
C TYR A 209 8.35 5.33 -10.89
N GLY A 210 9.26 4.45 -11.31
CA GLY A 210 9.80 3.37 -10.47
C GLY A 210 10.73 2.46 -11.25
N ASN A 211 10.94 1.25 -10.75
CA ASN A 211 11.78 0.27 -11.44
C ASN A 211 11.23 -0.03 -12.86
N GLY A 212 12.08 0.10 -13.86
CA GLY A 212 11.73 -0.04 -15.28
C GLY A 212 11.42 1.27 -16.01
N THR A 213 11.41 2.41 -15.31
CA THR A 213 11.28 3.76 -15.89
C THR A 213 12.53 4.59 -15.68
N MET A 214 12.66 5.71 -16.41
CA MET A 214 13.66 6.74 -16.08
C MET A 214 13.34 7.37 -14.72
N PRO A 215 14.34 8.03 -14.06
CA PRO A 215 14.11 8.71 -12.78
C PRO A 215 12.97 9.72 -12.81
N GLY A 216 12.16 9.72 -11.75
CA GLY A 216 11.04 10.63 -11.60
C GLY A 216 10.27 10.40 -10.29
N PRO A 217 9.30 11.27 -9.97
CA PRO A 217 8.51 11.17 -8.74
C PRO A 217 7.54 9.98 -8.78
N LYS A 218 7.22 9.39 -7.62
CA LYS A 218 6.16 8.38 -7.52
C LYS A 218 4.79 8.92 -7.96
N VAL A 219 4.58 10.23 -7.76
CA VAL A 219 3.33 10.96 -8.01
C VAL A 219 3.68 12.37 -8.44
N ASP A 220 2.92 12.94 -9.36
CA ASP A 220 2.84 14.38 -9.62
C ASP A 220 1.38 14.86 -9.55
N PHE A 221 1.18 16.19 -9.51
CA PHE A 221 -0.16 16.76 -9.38
C PHE A 221 -1.03 16.52 -10.61
N ALA A 222 -0.45 16.45 -11.80
CA ALA A 222 -1.17 16.12 -13.02
C ALA A 222 -1.68 14.66 -13.00
N PHE A 223 -0.88 13.75 -12.48
CA PHE A 223 -1.29 12.35 -12.29
C PHE A 223 -2.42 12.22 -11.27
N LEU A 224 -2.36 12.92 -10.12
CA LEU A 224 -3.46 12.94 -9.15
C LEU A 224 -4.76 13.44 -9.77
N GLN A 225 -4.70 14.52 -10.56
CA GLN A 225 -5.87 15.03 -11.27
C GLN A 225 -6.43 13.99 -12.24
N GLN A 226 -5.59 13.32 -13.02
CA GLN A 226 -6.03 12.27 -13.95
C GLN A 226 -6.67 11.09 -13.22
N VAL A 227 -6.11 10.66 -12.09
CA VAL A 227 -6.69 9.60 -11.25
C VAL A 227 -8.05 10.04 -10.72
N TYR A 228 -8.16 11.23 -10.13
CA TYR A 228 -9.42 11.78 -9.65
C TYR A 228 -10.49 11.79 -10.74
N GLU A 229 -10.21 12.41 -11.89
CA GLU A 229 -11.18 12.52 -13.00
C GLU A 229 -11.65 11.16 -13.51
N LYS A 230 -10.76 10.18 -13.54
CA LYS A 230 -11.07 8.83 -14.01
C LYS A 230 -11.91 8.06 -13.00
N PHE A 231 -11.54 8.09 -11.72
CA PHE A 231 -12.10 7.22 -10.70
C PHE A 231 -13.28 7.82 -9.92
N ARG A 232 -13.53 9.12 -10.01
CA ARG A 232 -14.64 9.81 -9.30
C ARG A 232 -16.03 9.26 -9.60
N VAL A 233 -16.15 8.38 -10.58
CA VAL A 233 -17.40 7.68 -10.92
C VAL A 233 -17.71 6.51 -10.00
N LEU A 234 -16.70 6.01 -9.27
CA LEU A 234 -16.87 4.90 -8.33
C LEU A 234 -17.61 5.34 -7.05
N PRO A 235 -18.45 4.48 -6.49
CA PRO A 235 -19.02 4.73 -5.17
C PRO A 235 -17.93 4.53 -4.09
N ASN A 236 -17.92 5.37 -3.05
CA ASN A 236 -17.05 5.24 -1.87
C ASN A 236 -15.56 5.05 -2.21
N ILE A 237 -14.98 6.05 -2.89
CA ILE A 237 -13.58 6.04 -3.33
C ILE A 237 -12.63 6.49 -2.22
N SER A 238 -11.47 5.85 -2.15
CA SER A 238 -10.30 6.18 -1.30
C SER A 238 -9.04 6.28 -2.15
N TYR A 239 -8.09 7.09 -1.70
CA TYR A 239 -6.85 7.35 -2.42
C TYR A 239 -5.66 6.85 -1.62
N ALA A 240 -4.89 5.93 -2.19
CA ALA A 240 -3.69 5.41 -1.58
C ALA A 240 -2.46 6.21 -2.02
N LEU A 241 -1.75 6.78 -1.06
CA LEU A 241 -0.48 7.46 -1.24
C LEU A 241 0.66 6.56 -0.75
N ALA A 242 1.85 6.72 -1.31
CA ALA A 242 3.02 5.96 -0.90
C ALA A 242 4.17 6.89 -0.47
N ASN A 243 4.70 6.65 0.71
CA ASN A 243 5.88 7.32 1.23
C ASN A 243 7.19 6.86 0.54
N GLY A 244 8.32 7.49 0.90
CA GLY A 244 9.63 7.15 0.38
C GLY A 244 9.74 7.28 -1.14
N GLY A 245 10.65 6.53 -1.75
CA GLY A 245 10.95 6.71 -3.16
C GLY A 245 11.76 5.58 -3.77
N TYR A 246 12.60 5.97 -4.73
CA TYR A 246 13.49 5.07 -5.43
C TYR A 246 14.87 5.70 -5.65
N ILE A 247 15.87 4.83 -5.69
CA ILE A 247 17.24 5.12 -6.09
C ILE A 247 17.46 4.47 -7.46
N TRP A 248 17.68 5.26 -8.50
CA TRP A 248 18.03 4.78 -9.84
C TRP A 248 19.53 4.70 -10.00
N GLU A 249 20.03 3.54 -10.43
CA GLU A 249 21.43 3.29 -10.67
C GLU A 249 21.89 3.84 -12.02
N ASN A 250 22.99 4.61 -12.04
CA ASN A 250 23.62 5.16 -13.24
C ASN A 250 22.64 5.91 -14.17
N ASP A 251 21.68 6.64 -13.61
CA ASP A 251 20.62 7.34 -14.36
C ASP A 251 19.88 6.43 -15.37
N GLY A 252 19.88 5.13 -15.09
CA GLY A 252 19.21 4.10 -15.89
C GLY A 252 17.76 3.87 -15.48
N THR A 253 17.25 2.72 -15.86
CA THR A 253 15.87 2.31 -15.53
C THR A 253 15.78 1.32 -14.36
N THR A 254 16.91 0.83 -13.87
CA THR A 254 16.97 -0.04 -12.69
C THR A 254 16.87 0.82 -11.44
N ALA A 255 15.86 0.56 -10.62
CA ALA A 255 15.61 1.30 -9.41
C ALA A 255 15.35 0.39 -8.21
N THR A 256 15.86 0.80 -7.05
CA THR A 256 15.61 0.16 -5.75
C THR A 256 14.77 1.07 -4.89
N GLN A 257 13.78 0.53 -4.19
CA GLN A 257 12.98 1.30 -3.23
C GLN A 257 13.85 1.80 -2.06
N CYS A 258 13.54 3.00 -1.57
CA CYS A 258 14.13 3.55 -0.36
C CYS A 258 13.06 4.27 0.48
N ARG A 259 13.27 4.30 1.80
CA ARG A 259 12.48 5.13 2.72
C ARG A 259 12.95 6.58 2.64
N ALA A 260 12.11 7.53 3.06
CA ALA A 260 12.48 8.94 3.12
C ALA A 260 13.70 9.18 4.02
N ALA A 261 13.80 8.50 5.17
CA ALA A 261 14.95 8.56 6.06
C ALA A 261 16.25 8.07 5.40
N GLU A 262 16.18 6.96 4.64
CA GLU A 262 17.31 6.44 3.89
C GLU A 262 17.78 7.41 2.81
N ALA A 263 16.83 8.04 2.10
CA ALA A 263 17.12 9.06 1.10
C ALA A 263 17.78 10.32 1.74
N LYS A 264 17.26 10.78 2.88
CA LYS A 264 17.83 11.90 3.66
C LYS A 264 19.25 11.58 4.11
N ALA A 265 19.48 10.41 4.72
CA ALA A 265 20.81 9.98 5.17
C ALA A 265 21.80 9.85 4.01
N LEU A 266 21.33 9.37 2.84
CA LEU A 266 22.16 9.26 1.65
C LEU A 266 22.57 10.64 1.10
N ALA A 267 21.66 11.62 1.09
CA ALA A 267 21.95 13.01 0.70
C ALA A 267 23.00 13.63 1.64
N GLU A 268 22.86 13.45 2.95
CA GLU A 268 23.81 13.92 3.96
C GLU A 268 25.19 13.29 3.76
N LYS A 269 25.26 11.96 3.59
CA LYS A 269 26.53 11.24 3.31
C LYS A 269 27.20 11.73 2.04
N ALA A 270 26.41 12.03 1.00
CA ALA A 270 26.92 12.53 -0.28
C ALA A 270 27.25 14.03 -0.26
N GLY A 271 26.86 14.77 0.78
CA GLY A 271 27.06 16.22 0.88
C GLY A 271 26.22 17.01 -0.11
N VAL A 272 25.05 16.49 -0.52
CA VAL A 272 24.14 17.13 -1.47
C VAL A 272 22.86 17.59 -0.74
N THR A 273 22.29 18.69 -1.21
CA THR A 273 21.01 19.17 -0.71
C THR A 273 19.92 18.75 -1.68
N PRO A 274 18.92 17.97 -1.25
CA PRO A 274 17.79 17.63 -2.10
C PRO A 274 17.02 18.88 -2.56
N GLU A 275 16.57 18.89 -3.79
CA GLU A 275 15.72 19.92 -4.38
C GLU A 275 14.28 19.43 -4.38
N ARG A 276 13.33 20.36 -4.17
CA ARG A 276 11.89 20.05 -4.28
C ARG A 276 11.39 20.39 -5.66
N ASP A 277 10.84 19.42 -6.36
CA ASP A 277 10.21 19.59 -7.65
C ASP A 277 8.83 20.24 -7.52
N GLU A 278 8.62 21.34 -8.20
CA GLU A 278 7.36 22.11 -8.11
C GLU A 278 6.16 21.37 -8.74
N SER A 279 6.41 20.52 -9.73
CA SER A 279 5.33 19.81 -10.43
C SER A 279 4.78 18.61 -9.67
N SER A 280 5.57 18.07 -8.77
CA SER A 280 5.22 16.88 -7.98
C SER A 280 5.21 17.13 -6.48
N GLY A 281 5.91 18.16 -5.99
CA GLY A 281 6.19 18.36 -4.59
C GLY A 281 7.21 17.38 -4.01
N ALA A 282 7.69 16.39 -4.77
CA ALA A 282 8.66 15.41 -4.33
C ALA A 282 10.08 16.00 -4.24
N LEU A 283 10.93 15.38 -3.43
CA LEU A 283 12.34 15.71 -3.34
C LEU A 283 13.17 14.85 -4.27
N TYR A 284 14.22 15.44 -4.83
CA TYR A 284 15.16 14.70 -5.67
C TYR A 284 16.59 15.23 -5.51
N PHE A 285 17.57 14.38 -5.80
CA PHE A 285 18.97 14.72 -5.91
C PHE A 285 19.72 13.64 -6.70
N SER A 286 20.91 14.01 -7.22
CA SER A 286 21.84 13.07 -7.81
C SER A 286 23.15 13.09 -7.04
N TYR A 287 23.82 11.96 -6.97
CA TYR A 287 25.12 11.84 -6.31
C TYR A 287 26.02 10.85 -7.06
N THR A 288 27.33 10.99 -6.86
CA THR A 288 28.32 10.11 -7.48
C THR A 288 29.02 9.30 -6.41
N GLU A 289 29.02 7.97 -6.54
CA GLU A 289 29.81 7.08 -5.71
C GLU A 289 30.78 6.27 -6.59
N GLY A 290 32.05 6.61 -6.53
CA GLY A 290 33.06 6.04 -7.41
C GLY A 290 32.89 6.47 -8.87
N ARG A 291 32.39 5.56 -9.73
CA ARG A 291 32.13 5.84 -11.15
C ARG A 291 30.62 5.79 -11.48
N LYS A 292 29.78 5.58 -10.48
CA LYS A 292 28.31 5.51 -10.63
C LYS A 292 27.71 6.88 -10.35
N ASN A 293 26.77 7.28 -11.17
CA ASN A 293 25.95 8.47 -10.96
C ASN A 293 24.52 8.03 -10.73
N ASP A 294 24.05 8.12 -9.50
CA ASP A 294 22.74 7.64 -9.09
C ASP A 294 21.80 8.82 -8.83
N THR A 295 20.53 8.65 -9.16
CA THR A 295 19.48 9.66 -8.94
C THR A 295 18.43 9.11 -7.98
N VAL A 296 18.07 9.95 -6.99
CA VAL A 296 17.07 9.64 -5.96
C VAL A 296 15.87 10.58 -6.11
N TRP A 297 14.66 9.99 -6.08
CA TRP A 297 13.40 10.71 -5.93
C TRP A 297 12.64 10.14 -4.75
N TYR A 298 12.12 10.99 -3.87
CA TYR A 298 11.36 10.52 -2.71
C TYR A 298 10.31 11.51 -2.21
N ALA A 299 9.28 10.97 -1.59
CA ALA A 299 8.25 11.71 -0.87
C ALA A 299 8.62 11.75 0.61
N ASP A 300 8.64 12.95 1.17
CA ASP A 300 8.69 13.20 2.60
C ASP A 300 7.29 13.56 3.14
N GLU A 301 7.20 13.84 4.42
CA GLU A 301 5.97 14.27 5.11
C GLU A 301 5.32 15.50 4.45
N GLN A 302 6.11 16.46 4.01
CA GLN A 302 5.59 17.65 3.31
C GLN A 302 5.03 17.30 1.94
N THR A 303 5.66 16.40 1.22
CA THR A 303 5.18 15.89 -0.08
C THR A 303 3.83 15.20 0.08
N LEU A 304 3.70 14.31 1.07
CA LEU A 304 2.43 13.61 1.37
C LEU A 304 1.31 14.58 1.71
N ALA A 305 1.58 15.60 2.54
CA ALA A 305 0.62 16.65 2.87
C ALA A 305 0.16 17.43 1.62
N GLN A 306 1.06 17.73 0.70
CA GLN A 306 0.72 18.41 -0.55
C GLN A 306 -0.14 17.56 -1.47
N TRP A 307 0.14 16.25 -1.59
CA TRP A 307 -0.69 15.34 -2.37
C TRP A 307 -2.09 15.15 -1.78
N ALA A 308 -2.17 14.98 -0.46
CA ALA A 308 -3.45 14.88 0.24
C ALA A 308 -4.29 16.15 0.07
N ARG A 309 -3.67 17.33 0.17
CA ARG A 309 -4.33 18.62 -0.06
C ARG A 309 -4.83 18.76 -1.50
N CYS A 310 -4.01 18.37 -2.48
CA CYS A 310 -4.42 18.37 -3.89
C CYS A 310 -5.69 17.53 -4.11
N LEU A 311 -5.75 16.32 -3.53
CA LEU A 311 -6.94 15.48 -3.59
C LEU A 311 -8.15 16.12 -2.89
N GLY A 312 -7.97 16.75 -1.72
CA GLY A 312 -9.00 17.51 -1.03
C GLY A 312 -9.55 18.68 -1.85
N GLU A 313 -8.67 19.42 -2.54
CA GLU A 313 -9.06 20.49 -3.44
C GLU A 313 -9.84 19.98 -4.67
N LEU A 314 -9.44 18.85 -5.25
CA LEU A 314 -10.11 18.21 -6.38
C LEU A 314 -11.50 17.69 -6.02
N THR A 315 -11.67 17.10 -4.84
CA THR A 315 -12.95 16.57 -4.35
C THR A 315 -13.86 17.65 -3.76
N GLY A 316 -13.30 18.78 -3.34
CA GLY A 316 -14.00 19.83 -2.60
C GLY A 316 -14.28 19.50 -1.13
N GLU A 317 -13.68 18.43 -0.62
CA GLU A 317 -13.86 17.93 0.75
C GLU A 317 -12.62 17.14 1.22
N LYS A 318 -12.58 16.80 2.50
CA LYS A 318 -11.59 15.85 3.00
C LYS A 318 -11.83 14.46 2.43
N VAL A 319 -10.77 13.72 2.20
CA VAL A 319 -10.80 12.43 1.49
C VAL A 319 -10.49 11.24 2.40
N LEU A 320 -10.92 10.05 1.97
CA LEU A 320 -10.42 8.79 2.52
C LEU A 320 -9.01 8.56 1.99
N ILE A 321 -8.03 8.46 2.89
CA ILE A 321 -6.63 8.26 2.52
C ILE A 321 -6.12 6.93 3.05
N SER A 322 -5.34 6.25 2.23
CA SER A 322 -4.57 5.08 2.66
C SER A 322 -3.08 5.36 2.47
N LEU A 323 -2.25 4.99 3.44
CA LEU A 323 -0.79 5.15 3.37
C LEU A 323 -0.11 3.81 3.12
N TRP A 324 0.57 3.68 2.00
CA TRP A 324 1.49 2.61 1.68
C TRP A 324 2.91 3.07 1.97
N ARG A 325 3.55 2.65 2.98
CA ARG A 325 3.30 1.76 4.10
C ARG A 325 4.02 2.27 5.35
N LEU A 326 3.66 1.76 6.50
CA LEU A 326 4.40 1.99 7.73
C LEU A 326 5.82 1.43 7.67
#